data_4b5b220b3fabe05a6487535cbb1beb39
#
_entry.id   4b5b220b3fabe05a6487535cbb1beb39
#
_cell.length_a   1.000
_cell.length_b   1.000
_cell.length_c   1.000
_cell.angle_alpha   90.00
_cell.angle_beta   90.00
_cell.angle_gamma   90.00
#
_symmetry.space_group_name_H-M   'P 1'
#
loop_
_entity.id
_entity.type
_entity.pdbx_description
1 polymer ?
#
loop_
_entity_poly.entity_id
_entity_poly.type
_entity_poly.pdbx_seq_one_letter_code
_entity_poly.pdbx_strand_id
1 'polypeptide(L)'
;NIKQRQKYPNHWSQVQQISLAILHKQYGREFKPMLDHENTNRSYLFGRLLAIFELMELKKYEIENPNKDKKESNRITNAERYWNAYTSQPAKLMMNLVNKIKPYEEAVKLNAHGIFHKLDKERAEIVQLLSPLMAKKDINDPLDYQFIFGYYAEKQFFYTKQEKNESEE
;
A
#
# COMPACT_ATOMS: atom_id res chain seq x y z
N ASN A 1 16.99 -4.41 -22.51
CA ASN A 1 16.31 -5.62 -22.88
C ASN A 1 14.86 -5.43 -23.36
N ILE A 2 14.67 -4.35 -24.14
CA ILE A 2 13.38 -3.99 -24.75
C ILE A 2 12.92 -5.08 -25.75
N LYS A 3 13.85 -5.69 -26.49
CA LYS A 3 13.52 -6.77 -27.46
C LYS A 3 12.99 -8.05 -26.79
N GLN A 4 13.43 -8.39 -25.58
CA GLN A 4 12.89 -9.55 -24.84
C GLN A 4 11.50 -9.26 -24.26
N ARG A 5 11.25 -8.02 -23.81
CA ARG A 5 9.92 -7.59 -23.36
C ARG A 5 8.86 -7.70 -24.45
N GLN A 6 9.23 -7.34 -25.69
CA GLN A 6 8.31 -7.44 -26.84
C GLN A 6 8.01 -8.89 -27.25
N LYS A 7 8.97 -9.80 -27.06
CA LYS A 7 8.82 -11.21 -27.46
C LYS A 7 8.04 -12.06 -26.45
N TYR A 8 8.12 -11.71 -25.14
CA TYR A 8 7.49 -12.48 -24.05
C TYR A 8 6.91 -11.55 -22.98
N PRO A 9 5.90 -10.74 -23.27
CA PRO A 9 5.37 -9.75 -22.32
C PRO A 9 4.84 -10.39 -21.03
N ASN A 10 4.18 -11.56 -21.15
CA ASN A 10 3.62 -12.27 -19.99
C ASN A 10 4.70 -12.87 -19.09
N HIS A 11 5.76 -13.41 -19.68
CA HIS A 11 6.87 -13.99 -18.93
C HIS A 11 7.61 -12.93 -18.11
N TRP A 12 7.86 -11.76 -18.68
CA TRP A 12 8.53 -10.67 -17.95
C TRP A 12 7.70 -10.15 -16.78
N SER A 13 6.40 -10.02 -16.98
CA SER A 13 5.47 -9.65 -15.91
C SER A 13 5.48 -10.67 -14.77
N GLN A 14 5.46 -11.97 -15.08
CA GLN A 14 5.54 -13.04 -14.09
C GLN A 14 6.85 -13.01 -13.28
N VAL A 15 7.99 -12.86 -13.96
CA VAL A 15 9.30 -12.73 -13.27
C VAL A 15 9.31 -11.53 -12.34
N GLN A 16 8.77 -10.39 -12.75
CA GLN A 16 8.70 -9.20 -11.93
C GLN A 16 7.80 -9.41 -10.69
N GLN A 17 6.66 -10.06 -10.85
CA GLN A 17 5.75 -10.39 -9.74
C GLN A 17 6.38 -11.35 -8.73
N ILE A 18 7.07 -12.40 -9.22
CA ILE A 18 7.77 -13.34 -8.36
C ILE A 18 8.88 -12.64 -7.58
N SER A 19 9.64 -11.77 -8.24
CA SER A 19 10.71 -10.99 -7.59
C SER A 19 10.14 -10.08 -6.50
N LEU A 20 9.02 -9.40 -6.75
CA LEU A 20 8.34 -8.56 -5.77
C LEU A 20 7.82 -9.39 -4.58
N ALA A 21 7.25 -10.57 -4.83
CA ALA A 21 6.76 -11.46 -3.79
C ALA A 21 7.91 -12.00 -2.90
N ILE A 22 9.04 -12.34 -3.50
CA ILE A 22 10.25 -12.78 -2.78
C ILE A 22 10.79 -11.65 -1.91
N LEU A 23 10.93 -10.45 -2.45
CA LEU A 23 11.39 -9.29 -1.71
C LEU A 23 10.46 -8.95 -0.54
N HIS A 24 9.16 -9.00 -0.75
CA HIS A 24 8.16 -8.79 0.31
C HIS A 24 8.29 -9.83 1.43
N LYS A 25 8.42 -11.11 1.08
CA LYS A 25 8.54 -12.20 2.06
C LYS A 25 9.87 -12.16 2.81
N GLN A 26 10.96 -11.86 2.11
CA GLN A 26 12.31 -11.94 2.66
C GLN A 26 12.66 -10.72 3.52
N TYR A 27 12.27 -9.53 3.12
CA TYR A 27 12.69 -8.28 3.77
C TYR A 27 11.57 -7.54 4.51
N GLY A 28 10.33 -8.02 4.43
CA GLY A 28 9.16 -7.30 4.90
C GLY A 28 9.17 -6.90 6.39
N ARG A 29 9.86 -7.64 7.25
CA ARG A 29 9.93 -7.34 8.69
C ARG A 29 11.08 -6.42 9.07
N GLU A 30 12.18 -6.47 8.33
CA GLU A 30 13.42 -5.73 8.62
C GLU A 30 13.58 -4.49 7.75
N PHE A 31 12.81 -4.41 6.66
CA PHE A 31 12.88 -3.34 5.69
C PHE A 31 12.09 -2.12 6.18
N LYS A 32 12.83 -1.07 6.59
CA LYS A 32 12.28 0.18 7.14
C LYS A 32 12.76 1.39 6.32
N PRO A 33 12.34 1.54 5.07
CA PRO A 33 12.73 2.68 4.25
C PRO A 33 12.10 3.97 4.80
N MET A 34 12.84 5.07 4.70
CA MET A 34 12.33 6.39 5.03
C MET A 34 11.34 6.86 3.97
N LEU A 35 10.25 7.51 4.41
CA LEU A 35 9.23 8.04 3.50
C LEU A 35 9.76 9.25 2.74
N ASP A 36 9.59 9.22 1.42
CA ASP A 36 9.88 10.32 0.51
C ASP A 36 8.56 10.88 -0.04
N HIS A 37 8.15 12.03 0.50
CA HIS A 37 6.90 12.70 0.11
C HIS A 37 6.96 13.31 -1.29
N GLU A 38 8.16 13.63 -1.79
CA GLU A 38 8.35 14.26 -3.09
C GLU A 38 8.51 13.24 -4.22
N ASN A 39 8.56 11.96 -3.89
CA ASN A 39 8.73 10.90 -4.86
C ASN A 39 7.52 10.76 -5.77
N THR A 40 7.72 11.05 -7.05
CA THR A 40 6.68 10.97 -8.10
C THR A 40 6.73 9.67 -8.89
N ASN A 41 7.54 8.70 -8.49
CA ASN A 41 7.58 7.41 -9.16
C ASN A 41 6.23 6.69 -9.01
N ARG A 42 5.65 6.29 -10.14
CA ARG A 42 4.33 5.63 -10.18
C ARG A 42 4.24 4.40 -9.27
N SER A 43 5.23 3.52 -9.34
CA SER A 43 5.23 2.28 -8.55
C SER A 43 5.34 2.58 -7.05
N TYR A 44 6.16 3.56 -6.67
CA TYR A 44 6.28 4.03 -5.29
C TYR A 44 4.95 4.55 -4.74
N LEU A 45 4.28 5.40 -5.51
CA LEU A 45 2.98 5.98 -5.13
C LEU A 45 1.89 4.92 -4.97
N PHE A 46 1.82 3.95 -5.87
CA PHE A 46 0.90 2.82 -5.73
C PHE A 46 1.21 1.95 -4.51
N GLY A 47 2.48 1.81 -4.14
CA GLY A 47 2.89 1.13 -2.92
C GLY A 47 2.39 1.85 -1.67
N ARG A 48 2.60 3.16 -1.58
CA ARG A 48 2.08 4.00 -0.50
C ARG A 48 0.56 3.89 -0.38
N LEU A 49 -0.15 3.98 -1.50
CA LEU A 49 -1.61 3.91 -1.52
C LEU A 49 -2.13 2.57 -0.99
N LEU A 50 -1.51 1.45 -1.38
CA LEU A 50 -1.88 0.14 -0.87
C LEU A 50 -1.62 0.00 0.64
N ALA A 51 -0.53 0.58 1.14
CA ALA A 51 -0.23 0.60 2.57
C ALA A 51 -1.31 1.35 3.36
N ILE A 52 -1.79 2.49 2.88
CA ILE A 52 -2.88 3.25 3.52
C ILE A 52 -4.16 2.41 3.58
N PHE A 53 -4.50 1.70 2.52
CA PHE A 53 -5.68 0.83 2.50
C PHE A 53 -5.56 -0.29 3.52
N GLU A 54 -4.40 -0.91 3.63
CA GLU A 54 -4.15 -1.94 4.64
C GLU A 54 -4.21 -1.38 6.06
N LEU A 55 -3.62 -0.22 6.31
CA LEU A 55 -3.65 0.42 7.63
C LEU A 55 -5.08 0.75 8.10
N MET A 56 -5.95 1.18 7.19
CA MET A 56 -7.37 1.39 7.51
C MET A 56 -8.09 0.07 7.83
N GLU A 57 -7.82 -0.99 7.07
CA GLU A 57 -8.37 -2.33 7.33
C GLU A 57 -7.91 -2.87 8.69
N LEU A 58 -6.62 -2.78 9.00
CA LEU A 58 -6.05 -3.21 10.27
C LEU A 58 -6.63 -2.41 11.43
N LYS A 59 -6.78 -1.09 11.27
CA LYS A 59 -7.33 -0.24 12.33
C LYS A 59 -8.80 -0.56 12.63
N LYS A 60 -9.62 -0.80 11.60
CA LYS A 60 -10.99 -1.28 11.81
C LYS A 60 -10.99 -2.58 12.61
N TYR A 61 -10.12 -3.53 12.23
CA TYR A 61 -10.04 -4.81 12.93
C TYR A 61 -9.66 -4.63 14.41
N GLU A 62 -8.72 -3.75 14.74
CA GLU A 62 -8.37 -3.40 16.12
C GLU A 62 -9.56 -2.83 16.89
N ILE A 63 -10.34 -1.94 16.28
CA ILE A 63 -11.54 -1.34 16.88
C ILE A 63 -12.59 -2.43 17.21
N GLU A 64 -12.79 -3.37 16.31
CA GLU A 64 -13.78 -4.45 16.48
C GLU A 64 -13.31 -5.56 17.43
N ASN A 65 -12.01 -5.67 17.70
CA ASN A 65 -11.41 -6.73 18.49
C ASN A 65 -10.42 -6.18 19.54
N PRO A 66 -10.84 -5.33 20.47
CA PRO A 66 -9.94 -4.62 21.38
C PRO A 66 -9.15 -5.54 22.34
N ASN A 67 -9.64 -6.75 22.58
CA ASN A 67 -9.04 -7.72 23.50
C ASN A 67 -8.18 -8.80 22.83
N LYS A 68 -7.99 -8.72 21.49
CA LYS A 68 -7.15 -9.69 20.78
C LYS A 68 -5.72 -9.16 20.67
N ASP A 69 -4.77 -9.99 21.09
CA ASP A 69 -3.35 -9.69 20.90
C ASP A 69 -3.05 -9.46 19.41
N LYS A 70 -2.35 -8.37 19.11
CA LYS A 70 -1.91 -8.01 17.74
C LYS A 70 -1.09 -9.13 17.07
N LYS A 71 -0.48 -10.02 17.86
CA LYS A 71 0.33 -11.15 17.38
C LYS A 71 -0.48 -12.37 16.96
N GLU A 72 -1.73 -12.52 17.40
CA GLU A 72 -2.58 -13.68 17.07
C GLU A 72 -3.39 -13.52 15.78
N SER A 73 -3.32 -12.37 15.13
CA SER A 73 -4.03 -12.13 13.89
C SER A 73 -3.31 -12.77 12.72
N ASN A 74 -3.56 -14.05 12.46
CA ASN A 74 -3.23 -14.72 11.18
C ASN A 74 -4.15 -14.25 10.04
N ARG A 75 -4.68 -13.04 10.14
CA ARG A 75 -5.61 -12.50 9.15
C ARG A 75 -4.84 -12.07 7.91
N ILE A 76 -5.25 -12.59 6.77
CA ILE A 76 -4.81 -12.12 5.47
C ILE A 76 -5.57 -10.83 5.13
N THR A 77 -4.87 -9.72 5.00
CA THR A 77 -5.43 -8.43 4.60
C THR A 77 -5.85 -8.41 3.12
N ASN A 78 -6.64 -7.43 2.72
CA ASN A 78 -6.92 -7.23 1.30
C ASN A 78 -5.65 -6.87 0.52
N ALA A 79 -4.71 -6.14 1.12
CA ALA A 79 -3.42 -5.84 0.50
C ALA A 79 -2.65 -7.13 0.18
N GLU A 80 -2.54 -8.05 1.12
CA GLU A 80 -1.88 -9.35 0.90
C GLU A 80 -2.63 -10.21 -0.11
N ARG A 81 -3.96 -10.27 -0.02
CA ARG A 81 -4.81 -11.06 -0.91
C ARG A 81 -4.72 -10.62 -2.36
N TYR A 82 -4.67 -9.31 -2.60
CA TYR A 82 -4.67 -8.73 -3.94
C TYR A 82 -3.28 -8.28 -4.41
N TRP A 83 -2.23 -8.56 -3.64
CA TRP A 83 -0.87 -8.13 -3.93
C TRP A 83 -0.44 -8.38 -5.37
N ASN A 84 -0.51 -9.62 -5.85
CA ASN A 84 -0.09 -9.97 -7.20
C ASN A 84 -0.95 -9.31 -8.28
N ALA A 85 -2.26 -9.28 -8.06
CA ALA A 85 -3.18 -8.66 -9.01
C ALA A 85 -3.01 -7.14 -9.04
N TYR A 86 -2.76 -6.51 -7.89
CA TYR A 86 -2.51 -5.08 -7.77
C TYR A 86 -1.19 -4.66 -8.43
N THR A 87 -0.14 -5.44 -8.24
CA THR A 87 1.16 -5.15 -8.88
C THR A 87 1.15 -5.35 -10.39
N SER A 88 0.26 -6.19 -10.91
CA SER A 88 0.11 -6.45 -12.35
C SER A 88 -0.73 -5.42 -13.08
N GLN A 89 -1.81 -4.95 -12.47
CA GLN A 89 -2.79 -4.04 -13.06
C GLN A 89 -3.24 -2.99 -12.03
N PRO A 90 -2.35 -2.10 -11.60
CA PRO A 90 -2.58 -1.25 -10.44
C PRO A 90 -3.77 -0.31 -10.59
N ALA A 91 -3.89 0.39 -11.70
CA ALA A 91 -4.98 1.35 -11.90
C ALA A 91 -6.35 0.68 -12.01
N LYS A 92 -6.44 -0.48 -12.67
CA LYS A 92 -7.68 -1.25 -12.78
C LYS A 92 -8.18 -1.74 -11.44
N LEU A 93 -7.27 -2.19 -10.58
CA LEU A 93 -7.64 -2.74 -9.28
C LEU A 93 -7.79 -1.68 -8.19
N MET A 94 -7.21 -0.50 -8.38
CA MET A 94 -7.36 0.61 -7.44
C MET A 94 -8.84 0.94 -7.19
N MET A 95 -9.65 0.99 -8.22
CA MET A 95 -11.10 1.26 -8.09
C MET A 95 -11.82 0.19 -7.26
N ASN A 96 -11.45 -1.08 -7.45
CA ASN A 96 -12.02 -2.18 -6.68
C ASN A 96 -11.61 -2.10 -5.20
N LEU A 97 -10.36 -1.72 -4.93
CA LEU A 97 -9.87 -1.53 -3.56
C LEU A 97 -10.56 -0.35 -2.89
N VAL A 98 -10.71 0.78 -3.57
CA VAL A 98 -11.44 1.95 -3.06
C VAL A 98 -12.86 1.58 -2.65
N ASN A 99 -13.58 0.79 -3.46
CA ASN A 99 -14.92 0.35 -3.11
C ASN A 99 -14.94 -0.59 -1.89
N LYS A 100 -13.95 -1.46 -1.77
CA LYS A 100 -13.86 -2.40 -0.63
C LYS A 100 -13.47 -1.72 0.68
N ILE A 101 -12.74 -0.61 0.62
CA ILE A 101 -12.25 0.07 1.82
C ILE A 101 -13.28 0.98 2.48
N LYS A 102 -14.33 1.39 1.77
CA LYS A 102 -15.36 2.29 2.30
C LYS A 102 -15.89 1.91 3.69
N PRO A 103 -16.30 0.65 3.96
CA PRO A 103 -16.76 0.27 5.30
C PRO A 103 -15.64 0.34 6.35
N TYR A 104 -14.38 0.22 5.96
CA TYR A 104 -13.25 0.40 6.88
C TYR A 104 -13.03 1.87 7.21
N GLU A 105 -13.10 2.74 6.21
CA GLU A 105 -13.03 4.19 6.36
C GLU A 105 -14.10 4.72 7.31
N GLU A 106 -15.35 4.30 7.13
CA GLU A 106 -16.47 4.70 7.99
C GLU A 106 -16.24 4.28 9.44
N ALA A 107 -15.82 3.05 9.68
CA ALA A 107 -15.55 2.55 11.03
C ALA A 107 -14.38 3.28 11.70
N VAL A 108 -13.27 3.53 10.98
CA VAL A 108 -12.12 4.25 11.50
C VAL A 108 -12.44 5.73 11.74
N LYS A 109 -13.21 6.35 10.85
CA LYS A 109 -13.66 7.73 10.99
C LYS A 109 -14.50 7.94 12.25
N LEU A 110 -15.40 7.01 12.55
CA LEU A 110 -16.28 7.10 13.72
C LEU A 110 -15.54 6.83 15.04
N ASN A 111 -14.61 5.90 15.07
CA ASN A 111 -14.04 5.39 16.32
C ASN A 111 -12.57 5.81 16.55
N ALA A 112 -11.87 6.30 15.52
CA ALA A 112 -10.47 6.70 15.58
C ALA A 112 -10.22 7.89 14.65
N HIS A 113 -10.96 8.99 14.84
CA HIS A 113 -10.99 10.15 13.96
C HIS A 113 -9.61 10.73 13.65
N GLY A 114 -8.73 10.85 14.64
CA GLY A 114 -7.37 11.37 14.45
C GLY A 114 -6.53 10.49 13.51
N ILE A 115 -6.65 9.17 13.62
CA ILE A 115 -5.98 8.22 12.73
C ILE A 115 -6.58 8.30 11.32
N PHE A 116 -7.90 8.33 11.22
CA PHE A 116 -8.57 8.52 9.93
C PHE A 116 -8.05 9.76 9.22
N HIS A 117 -8.00 10.90 9.90
CA HIS A 117 -7.58 12.16 9.31
C HIS A 117 -6.11 12.13 8.82
N LYS A 118 -5.22 11.49 9.57
CA LYS A 118 -3.83 11.29 9.14
C LYS A 118 -3.75 10.45 7.85
N LEU A 119 -4.41 9.29 7.82
CA LEU A 119 -4.39 8.40 6.65
C LEU A 119 -5.07 9.03 5.42
N ASP A 120 -6.14 9.77 5.63
CA ASP A 120 -6.87 10.47 4.58
C ASP A 120 -6.03 11.61 3.97
N LYS A 121 -5.29 12.34 4.79
CA LYS A 121 -4.35 13.37 4.34
C LYS A 121 -3.23 12.77 3.47
N GLU A 122 -2.57 11.71 3.93
CA GLU A 122 -1.53 11.02 3.15
C GLU A 122 -2.11 10.47 1.83
N ARG A 123 -3.31 9.88 1.88
CA ARG A 123 -4.02 9.43 0.67
C ARG A 123 -4.27 10.57 -0.32
N ALA A 124 -4.72 11.71 0.15
CA ALA A 124 -4.99 12.88 -0.70
C ALA A 124 -3.71 13.38 -1.39
N GLU A 125 -2.59 13.45 -0.66
CA GLU A 125 -1.28 13.81 -1.22
C GLU A 125 -0.84 12.82 -2.31
N ILE A 126 -0.97 11.51 -2.08
CA ILE A 126 -0.63 10.48 -3.05
C ILE A 126 -1.51 10.60 -4.30
N VAL A 127 -2.81 10.77 -4.12
CA VAL A 127 -3.76 10.92 -5.24
C VAL A 127 -3.44 12.17 -6.06
N GLN A 128 -3.05 13.25 -5.42
CA GLN A 128 -2.63 14.47 -6.11
C GLN A 128 -1.38 14.22 -6.99
N LEU A 129 -0.39 13.47 -6.49
CA LEU A 129 0.79 13.10 -7.25
C LEU A 129 0.49 12.08 -8.37
N LEU A 130 -0.44 11.16 -8.14
CA LEU A 130 -0.87 10.18 -9.15
C LEU A 130 -1.74 10.81 -10.25
N SER A 131 -2.50 11.83 -9.95
CA SER A 131 -3.47 12.43 -10.88
C SER A 131 -2.90 12.77 -12.26
N PRO A 132 -1.72 13.41 -12.38
CA PRO A 132 -1.10 13.68 -13.69
C PRO A 132 -0.68 12.41 -14.45
N LEU A 133 -0.52 11.29 -13.75
CA LEU A 133 -0.10 10.01 -14.31
C LEU A 133 -1.29 9.17 -14.80
N MET A 134 -2.49 9.43 -14.29
CA MET A 134 -3.70 8.64 -14.58
C MET A 134 -4.11 8.68 -16.05
N ALA A 135 -3.78 9.75 -16.78
CA ALA A 135 -4.06 9.87 -18.20
C ALA A 135 -3.05 9.15 -19.12
N LYS A 136 -1.95 8.66 -18.56
CA LYS A 136 -0.92 7.97 -19.35
C LYS A 136 -1.35 6.56 -19.71
N LYS A 137 -0.98 6.10 -20.90
CA LYS A 137 -1.33 4.76 -21.41
C LYS A 137 -0.72 3.62 -20.60
N ASP A 138 0.41 3.87 -19.95
CA ASP A 138 1.18 2.90 -19.17
C ASP A 138 0.80 2.84 -17.69
N ILE A 139 -0.27 3.52 -17.29
CA ILE A 139 -0.71 3.53 -15.88
C ILE A 139 -1.02 2.14 -15.33
N ASN A 140 -1.44 1.21 -16.18
CA ASN A 140 -1.71 -0.18 -15.84
C ASN A 140 -0.54 -1.15 -16.09
N ASP A 141 0.61 -0.65 -16.53
CA ASP A 141 1.79 -1.49 -16.64
C ASP A 141 2.16 -2.06 -15.26
N PRO A 142 2.71 -3.29 -15.20
CA PRO A 142 3.15 -3.88 -13.94
C PRO A 142 4.08 -2.95 -13.15
N LEU A 143 3.91 -2.96 -11.82
CA LEU A 143 4.74 -2.17 -10.92
C LEU A 143 6.15 -2.78 -10.82
N ASP A 144 7.14 -1.92 -10.63
CA ASP A 144 8.52 -2.30 -10.38
C ASP A 144 8.85 -2.35 -8.87
N TYR A 145 10.12 -2.56 -8.52
CA TYR A 145 10.58 -2.69 -7.13
C TYR A 145 10.32 -1.45 -6.26
N GLN A 146 10.14 -0.27 -6.85
CA GLN A 146 9.80 0.95 -6.12
C GLN A 146 8.47 0.84 -5.37
N PHE A 147 7.60 -0.04 -5.83
CA PHE A 147 6.36 -0.37 -5.12
C PHE A 147 6.60 -0.85 -3.69
N ILE A 148 7.57 -1.76 -3.49
CA ILE A 148 7.90 -2.27 -2.15
C ILE A 148 8.44 -1.16 -1.26
N PHE A 149 9.29 -0.29 -1.80
CA PHE A 149 9.81 0.86 -1.06
C PHE A 149 8.68 1.78 -0.60
N GLY A 150 7.78 2.15 -1.49
CA GLY A 150 6.63 2.99 -1.14
C GLY A 150 5.72 2.35 -0.08
N TYR A 151 5.41 1.06 -0.23
CA TYR A 151 4.56 0.35 0.71
C TYR A 151 5.14 0.30 2.14
N TYR A 152 6.41 -0.07 2.28
CA TYR A 152 7.03 -0.15 3.60
C TYR A 152 7.38 1.21 4.18
N ALA A 153 7.75 2.19 3.35
CA ALA A 153 8.00 3.56 3.80
C ALA A 153 6.76 4.18 4.44
N GLU A 154 5.60 4.02 3.83
CA GLU A 154 4.33 4.53 4.34
C GLU A 154 3.95 3.85 5.66
N LYS A 155 4.07 2.52 5.75
CA LYS A 155 3.83 1.77 6.99
C LYS A 155 4.76 2.21 8.10
N GLN A 156 6.06 2.32 7.84
CA GLN A 156 7.05 2.77 8.81
C GLN A 156 6.75 4.17 9.33
N PHE A 157 6.43 5.10 8.45
CA PHE A 157 6.09 6.46 8.80
C PHE A 157 4.86 6.53 9.71
N PHE A 158 3.83 5.76 9.40
CA PHE A 158 2.62 5.69 10.22
C PHE A 158 2.92 5.23 11.65
N TYR A 159 3.66 4.14 11.82
CA TYR A 159 3.98 3.58 13.15
C TYR A 159 4.96 4.45 13.94
N THR A 160 5.98 5.02 13.30
CA THR A 160 6.93 5.93 13.98
C THR A 160 6.26 7.18 14.53
N LYS A 161 5.25 7.71 13.82
CA LYS A 161 4.46 8.84 14.33
C LYS A 161 3.56 8.48 15.52
N GLN A 162 3.06 7.25 15.59
CA GLN A 162 2.26 6.81 16.74
C GLN A 162 3.11 6.68 18.00
N GLU A 163 4.28 6.06 17.92
CA GLU A 163 5.20 5.89 19.05
C GLU A 163 5.60 7.24 19.68
N LYS A 164 5.80 8.28 18.87
CA LYS A 164 6.12 9.62 19.39
C LYS A 164 4.95 10.28 20.11
N ASN A 165 3.74 10.10 19.63
CA ASN A 165 2.56 10.70 20.30
C ASN A 165 2.25 10.00 21.63
N GLU A 166 2.48 8.67 21.75
CA GLU A 166 2.29 7.91 22.97
C GLU A 166 3.38 8.19 24.04
N SER A 167 4.54 8.73 23.63
CA SER A 167 5.64 9.08 24.55
C SER A 167 5.55 10.53 25.08
N GLU A 168 4.65 11.36 24.54
CA GLU A 168 4.42 12.76 24.93
C GLU A 168 3.17 12.97 25.81
N GLU A 169 2.36 11.91 26.04
CA GLU A 169 1.27 11.87 27.02
C GLU A 169 1.71 11.24 28.35
#